data_bd503f351c1539990ae93cccba6dbff0
#
_entry.id   bd503f351c1539990ae93cccba6dbff0
#
_cell.length_a   1.000
_cell.length_b   1.000
_cell.length_c   1.000
_cell.angle_alpha   90.00
_cell.angle_beta   90.00
_cell.angle_gamma   90.00
#
_symmetry.space_group_name_H-M   'P 1'
#
loop_
_entity.id
_entity.type
_entity.pdbx_description
1 polymer ?
#
loop_
_entity_poly.entity_id
_entity_poly.type
_entity_poly.pdbx_seq_one_letter_code
_entity_poly.pdbx_strand_id
1 'polypeptide(L)'
;MNSKIAVIGGGLAGITAAIALAESGADVTLLEARPRLGGATCSFSRDGLTVDTGQHIFLGCCTAYRGLLDRLGMAGHATVQGRFDVTVLAPGADGRPRKARLRRTALPGPLHMLPGLGRYPFLSLAERAKVARPALAMRFVDPADPAADTQRFGDWLARRGQSERTRRALWDLFSVSALNIAGDDASLALAAVVVKTGLLGKNNAADIGVPALPLGELHGDAGGTLLAKLGARVMMGTKVAAIEPGETGYRIQLAQGEPLAADAVVLAVPHEKAAPLIPAGALPEQTVAGWAGLGASPIVNVHVIYDRPVMDLPFVAAIDSPVQWVFDRTRISGLDKPGHQYLAISLSAADQYADTPVAELQEQFVPALAELFPAAGDAEVTEFFVTRERRATFRQAPGSGALRPKAATARPGLVLAGAWTDTGWPDTMEGAVRSGLAAAAQLKASLSTIGVPK
;
A
#
# COMPACT_ATOMS: atom_id res chain seq x y z
N MET A 1 -2.13 -13.64 35.64
CA MET A 1 -3.13 -12.84 34.87
C MET A 1 -2.50 -12.52 33.55
N ASN A 2 -3.27 -12.61 32.46
CA ASN A 2 -2.74 -12.26 31.13
C ASN A 2 -2.48 -10.75 31.06
N SER A 3 -1.37 -10.35 30.42
CA SER A 3 -1.05 -8.92 30.24
C SER A 3 -2.13 -8.23 29.42
N LYS A 4 -2.63 -7.10 29.92
CA LYS A 4 -3.60 -6.24 29.23
C LYS A 4 -2.89 -5.35 28.23
N ILE A 5 -3.20 -5.51 26.95
CA ILE A 5 -2.53 -4.77 25.87
C ILE A 5 -3.55 -3.93 25.10
N ALA A 6 -3.31 -2.63 25.04
CA ALA A 6 -4.07 -1.72 24.18
C ALA A 6 -3.39 -1.60 22.82
N VAL A 7 -4.12 -1.87 21.75
CA VAL A 7 -3.70 -1.61 20.37
C VAL A 7 -4.49 -0.43 19.84
N ILE A 8 -3.83 0.66 19.50
CA ILE A 8 -4.46 1.92 19.08
C ILE A 8 -4.31 2.07 17.56
N GLY A 9 -5.43 1.95 16.85
CA GLY A 9 -5.52 1.97 15.39
C GLY A 9 -5.86 0.61 14.79
N GLY A 10 -6.97 0.54 14.05
CA GLY A 10 -7.55 -0.66 13.42
C GLY A 10 -7.18 -0.83 11.94
N GLY A 11 -6.04 -0.28 11.49
CA GLY A 11 -5.46 -0.58 10.18
C GLY A 11 -4.74 -1.93 10.14
N LEU A 12 -4.19 -2.33 8.98
CA LEU A 12 -3.50 -3.62 8.81
C LEU A 12 -2.40 -3.86 9.86
N ALA A 13 -1.64 -2.81 10.22
CA ALA A 13 -0.60 -2.90 11.25
C ALA A 13 -1.18 -3.26 12.62
N GLY A 14 -2.24 -2.54 13.04
CA GLY A 14 -2.89 -2.77 14.34
C GLY A 14 -3.63 -4.10 14.39
N ILE A 15 -4.39 -4.46 13.34
CA ILE A 15 -5.05 -5.77 13.22
C ILE A 15 -4.01 -6.89 13.35
N THR A 16 -2.88 -6.78 12.62
CA THR A 16 -1.81 -7.79 12.66
C THR A 16 -1.18 -7.91 14.04
N ALA A 17 -0.88 -6.77 14.68
CA ALA A 17 -0.31 -6.75 16.02
C ALA A 17 -1.28 -7.34 17.06
N ALA A 18 -2.56 -6.95 16.99
CA ALA A 18 -3.60 -7.43 17.89
C ALA A 18 -3.79 -8.95 17.78
N ILE A 19 -3.88 -9.49 16.54
CA ILE A 19 -3.97 -10.94 16.32
C ILE A 19 -2.74 -11.64 16.88
N ALA A 20 -1.53 -11.17 16.56
CA ALA A 20 -0.28 -11.82 17.01
C ALA A 20 -0.10 -11.81 18.54
N LEU A 21 -0.64 -10.80 19.22
CA LEU A 21 -0.62 -10.70 20.69
C LEU A 21 -1.72 -11.56 21.32
N ALA A 22 -2.94 -11.54 20.79
CA ALA A 22 -4.04 -12.37 21.26
C ALA A 22 -3.73 -13.86 21.13
N GLU A 23 -3.14 -14.31 20.02
CA GLU A 23 -2.67 -15.68 19.82
C GLU A 23 -1.59 -16.10 20.83
N SER A 24 -0.85 -15.14 21.41
CA SER A 24 0.11 -15.43 22.47
C SER A 24 -0.50 -15.42 23.87
N GLY A 25 -1.83 -15.28 23.98
CA GLY A 25 -2.57 -15.33 25.23
C GLY A 25 -2.69 -13.99 25.95
N ALA A 26 -2.35 -12.86 25.33
CA ALA A 26 -2.56 -11.54 25.92
C ALA A 26 -4.05 -11.15 25.92
N ASP A 27 -4.48 -10.37 26.92
CA ASP A 27 -5.80 -9.71 26.96
C ASP A 27 -5.74 -8.43 26.12
N VAL A 28 -6.19 -8.54 24.84
CA VAL A 28 -6.03 -7.46 23.85
C VAL A 28 -7.30 -6.63 23.72
N THR A 29 -7.16 -5.31 23.83
CA THR A 29 -8.19 -4.34 23.43
C THR A 29 -7.70 -3.52 22.25
N LEU A 30 -8.37 -3.64 21.09
CA LEU A 30 -8.10 -2.84 19.90
C LEU A 30 -9.06 -1.65 19.85
N LEU A 31 -8.51 -0.43 19.74
CA LEU A 31 -9.20 0.85 19.76
C LEU A 31 -9.10 1.47 18.36
N GLU A 32 -10.23 1.70 17.68
CA GLU A 32 -10.29 2.32 16.36
C GLU A 32 -11.23 3.53 16.38
N ALA A 33 -10.75 4.68 15.92
CA ALA A 33 -11.49 5.94 15.93
C ALA A 33 -12.66 5.96 14.92
N ARG A 34 -12.57 5.19 13.84
CA ARG A 34 -13.61 5.06 12.82
C ARG A 34 -14.61 3.93 13.19
N PRO A 35 -15.83 3.92 12.61
CA PRO A 35 -16.81 2.87 12.86
C PRO A 35 -16.51 1.57 12.07
N ARG A 36 -15.29 1.40 11.57
CA ARG A 36 -14.84 0.24 10.79
C ARG A 36 -13.35 -0.01 10.94
N LEU A 37 -12.94 -1.26 10.81
CA LEU A 37 -11.55 -1.67 10.70
C LEU A 37 -11.02 -1.57 9.26
N GLY A 38 -9.73 -1.85 9.07
CA GLY A 38 -9.06 -1.89 7.76
C GLY A 38 -8.21 -0.65 7.46
N GLY A 39 -8.43 0.47 8.15
CA GLY A 39 -7.64 1.70 7.95
C GLY A 39 -7.75 2.25 6.53
N ALA A 40 -6.62 2.28 5.80
CA ALA A 40 -6.57 2.70 4.40
C ALA A 40 -7.07 1.62 3.42
N THR A 41 -7.18 0.36 3.86
CA THR A 41 -7.65 -0.77 3.05
C THR A 41 -9.08 -1.15 3.43
N CYS A 42 -10.00 -0.22 3.27
CA CYS A 42 -11.41 -0.41 3.60
C CYS A 42 -12.32 -0.11 2.40
N SER A 43 -13.59 -0.41 2.56
CA SER A 43 -14.64 -0.14 1.57
C SER A 43 -15.74 0.70 2.21
N PHE A 44 -16.54 1.34 1.39
CA PHE A 44 -17.74 2.08 1.81
C PHE A 44 -18.85 1.89 0.78
N SER A 45 -20.10 2.08 1.22
CA SER A 45 -21.26 2.02 0.33
C SER A 45 -21.51 3.38 -0.32
N ARG A 46 -21.78 3.39 -1.62
CA ARG A 46 -22.22 4.53 -2.40
C ARG A 46 -23.30 4.10 -3.39
N ASP A 47 -24.52 4.61 -3.24
CA ASP A 47 -25.62 4.38 -4.18
C ASP A 47 -25.85 2.89 -4.53
N GLY A 48 -25.71 2.01 -3.54
CA GLY A 48 -25.81 0.54 -3.69
C GLY A 48 -24.50 -0.16 -4.13
N LEU A 49 -23.46 0.59 -4.50
CA LEU A 49 -22.16 0.04 -4.83
C LEU A 49 -21.28 -0.11 -3.58
N THR A 50 -20.49 -1.16 -3.54
CA THR A 50 -19.35 -1.26 -2.63
C THR A 50 -18.09 -0.69 -3.31
N VAL A 51 -17.60 0.41 -2.80
CA VAL A 51 -16.44 1.13 -3.34
C VAL A 51 -15.26 0.99 -2.40
N ASP A 52 -14.12 0.52 -2.92
CA ASP A 52 -12.87 0.47 -2.19
C ASP A 52 -12.22 1.86 -2.11
N THR A 53 -11.54 2.15 -1.00
CA THR A 53 -10.79 3.41 -0.81
C THR A 53 -9.65 3.57 -1.81
N GLY A 54 -9.20 2.49 -2.42
CA GLY A 54 -8.17 2.46 -3.45
C GLY A 54 -8.08 1.09 -4.10
N GLN A 55 -7.35 1.01 -5.21
CA GLN A 55 -7.11 -0.27 -5.89
C GLN A 55 -5.82 -0.90 -5.35
N HIS A 56 -5.97 -1.89 -4.47
CA HIS A 56 -4.85 -2.52 -3.79
C HIS A 56 -4.52 -3.87 -4.43
N ILE A 57 -3.46 -3.89 -5.21
CA ILE A 57 -2.82 -5.13 -5.67
C ILE A 57 -1.60 -5.43 -4.79
N PHE A 58 -1.16 -6.67 -4.81
CA PHE A 58 0.07 -7.08 -4.13
C PHE A 58 0.90 -7.99 -5.03
N LEU A 59 2.15 -8.18 -4.69
CA LEU A 59 3.05 -9.04 -5.44
C LEU A 59 3.31 -10.35 -4.68
N GLY A 60 3.73 -11.38 -5.39
CA GLY A 60 4.12 -12.66 -4.81
C GLY A 60 5.19 -12.58 -3.72
N CYS A 61 6.03 -11.52 -3.75
CA CYS A 61 7.03 -11.23 -2.72
C CYS A 61 6.45 -10.66 -1.42
N CYS A 62 5.18 -10.24 -1.38
CA CYS A 62 4.50 -9.73 -0.19
C CYS A 62 4.11 -10.88 0.75
N THR A 63 5.11 -11.51 1.35
CA THR A 63 4.93 -12.76 2.10
C THR A 63 4.26 -12.55 3.46
N ALA A 64 4.51 -11.43 4.13
CA ALA A 64 3.85 -11.13 5.40
C ALA A 64 2.37 -10.81 5.20
N TYR A 65 2.04 -10.02 4.19
CA TYR A 65 0.66 -9.72 3.84
C TYR A 65 -0.11 -11.00 3.44
N ARG A 66 0.48 -11.86 2.62
CA ARG A 66 -0.12 -13.15 2.27
C ARG A 66 -0.32 -14.03 3.49
N GLY A 67 0.65 -14.07 4.41
CA GLY A 67 0.51 -14.76 5.68
C GLY A 67 -0.60 -14.18 6.57
N LEU A 68 -0.87 -12.88 6.49
CA LEU A 68 -2.05 -12.29 7.14
C LEU A 68 -3.34 -12.81 6.50
N LEU A 69 -3.45 -12.82 5.15
CA LEU A 69 -4.62 -13.37 4.46
C LEU A 69 -4.88 -14.85 4.82
N ASP A 70 -3.83 -15.66 4.94
CA ASP A 70 -3.93 -17.06 5.40
C ASP A 70 -4.52 -17.12 6.81
N ARG A 71 -4.03 -16.29 7.74
CA ARG A 71 -4.52 -16.24 9.15
C ARG A 71 -5.99 -15.76 9.24
N LEU A 72 -6.38 -14.83 8.38
CA LEU A 72 -7.75 -14.33 8.28
C LEU A 72 -8.71 -15.35 7.62
N GLY A 73 -8.18 -16.44 7.03
CA GLY A 73 -8.96 -17.38 6.22
C GLY A 73 -9.35 -16.82 4.84
N MET A 74 -8.67 -15.78 4.39
CA MET A 74 -9.01 -15.02 3.17
C MET A 74 -8.08 -15.28 1.99
N ALA A 75 -7.11 -16.20 2.09
CA ALA A 75 -6.16 -16.51 1.01
C ALA A 75 -6.84 -16.90 -0.30
N GLY A 76 -7.93 -17.66 -0.25
CA GLY A 76 -8.72 -18.05 -1.42
C GLY A 76 -9.49 -16.92 -2.10
N HIS A 77 -9.58 -15.75 -1.45
CA HIS A 77 -10.27 -14.57 -1.95
C HIS A 77 -9.33 -13.52 -2.54
N ALA A 78 -8.09 -13.90 -2.80
CA ALA A 78 -7.12 -13.10 -3.54
C ALA A 78 -6.58 -13.93 -4.71
N THR A 79 -6.92 -13.53 -5.93
CA THR A 79 -6.47 -14.22 -7.14
C THR A 79 -5.04 -13.81 -7.45
N VAL A 80 -4.08 -14.72 -7.24
CA VAL A 80 -2.70 -14.50 -7.66
C VAL A 80 -2.52 -15.05 -9.06
N GLN A 81 -1.95 -14.25 -9.96
CA GLN A 81 -1.61 -14.70 -11.30
C GLN A 81 -0.70 -15.92 -11.23
N GLY A 82 -0.95 -16.94 -12.05
CA GLY A 82 -0.02 -18.06 -12.19
C GLY A 82 1.32 -17.64 -12.79
N ARG A 83 1.39 -16.44 -13.34
CA ARG A 83 2.56 -15.83 -13.96
C ARG A 83 2.38 -14.32 -14.05
N PHE A 84 3.40 -13.54 -13.70
CA PHE A 84 3.40 -12.08 -13.95
C PHE A 84 3.04 -11.80 -15.42
N ASP A 85 2.00 -11.01 -15.62
CA ASP A 85 1.44 -10.71 -16.93
C ASP A 85 0.68 -9.38 -16.89
N VAL A 86 1.23 -8.36 -17.51
CA VAL A 86 0.65 -7.01 -17.55
C VAL A 86 0.51 -6.55 -19.00
N THR A 87 -0.70 -6.24 -19.40
CA THR A 87 -0.96 -5.50 -20.63
C THR A 87 -0.70 -4.02 -20.38
N VAL A 88 0.10 -3.40 -21.25
CA VAL A 88 0.41 -1.97 -21.23
C VAL A 88 -0.15 -1.35 -22.49
N LEU A 89 -0.96 -0.30 -22.34
CA LEU A 89 -1.56 0.46 -23.41
C LEU A 89 -0.92 1.84 -23.53
N ALA A 90 -0.92 2.40 -24.71
CA ALA A 90 -0.61 3.80 -24.97
C ALA A 90 -1.48 4.33 -26.12
N PRO A 91 -1.84 5.61 -26.14
CA PRO A 91 -2.49 6.22 -27.28
C PRO A 91 -1.69 6.00 -28.58
N GLY A 92 -2.36 5.78 -29.69
CA GLY A 92 -1.73 5.66 -31.01
C GLY A 92 -2.10 6.82 -31.91
N ALA A 93 -1.22 7.18 -32.83
CA ALA A 93 -1.42 8.32 -33.74
C ALA A 93 -2.57 8.13 -34.73
N ASP A 94 -2.98 6.90 -34.97
CA ASP A 94 -4.07 6.51 -35.88
C ASP A 94 -5.43 6.32 -35.16
N GLY A 95 -5.54 6.76 -33.92
CA GLY A 95 -6.73 6.56 -33.08
C GLY A 95 -6.88 5.12 -32.57
N ARG A 96 -5.90 4.24 -32.82
CA ARG A 96 -5.86 2.88 -32.27
C ARG A 96 -4.82 2.79 -31.16
N PRO A 97 -5.17 2.20 -30.00
CA PRO A 97 -4.22 2.08 -28.91
C PRO A 97 -3.05 1.16 -29.30
N ARG A 98 -1.85 1.58 -28.97
CA ARG A 98 -0.67 0.72 -29.04
C ARG A 98 -0.68 -0.20 -27.82
N LYS A 99 -0.40 -1.49 -28.04
CA LYS A 99 -0.46 -2.51 -27.00
C LYS A 99 0.88 -3.22 -26.84
N ALA A 100 1.29 -3.42 -25.60
CA ALA A 100 2.40 -4.27 -25.22
C ALA A 100 1.98 -5.25 -24.13
N ARG A 101 2.78 -6.29 -23.92
CA ARG A 101 2.59 -7.26 -22.85
C ARG A 101 3.92 -7.53 -22.17
N LEU A 102 4.01 -7.16 -20.89
CA LEU A 102 5.13 -7.53 -20.04
C LEU A 102 4.77 -8.83 -19.32
N ARG A 103 5.44 -9.92 -19.71
CA ARG A 103 5.16 -11.25 -19.17
C ARG A 103 6.45 -11.96 -18.82
N ARG A 104 6.52 -12.51 -17.60
CA ARG A 104 7.65 -13.39 -17.24
C ARG A 104 7.57 -14.76 -17.93
N THR A 105 8.72 -15.32 -18.18
CA THR A 105 8.88 -16.68 -18.69
C THR A 105 9.31 -17.66 -17.59
N ALA A 106 9.53 -18.91 -17.93
CA ALA A 106 10.03 -19.93 -17.01
C ALA A 106 11.54 -19.83 -16.73
N LEU A 107 12.25 -18.89 -17.36
CA LEU A 107 13.68 -18.66 -17.10
C LEU A 107 13.90 -18.27 -15.62
N PRO A 108 15.06 -18.63 -15.04
CA PRO A 108 15.38 -18.21 -13.67
C PRO A 108 15.51 -16.69 -13.57
N GLY A 109 15.21 -16.13 -12.39
CA GLY A 109 15.44 -14.71 -12.12
C GLY A 109 16.92 -14.33 -12.22
N PRO A 110 17.27 -13.18 -12.75
CA PRO A 110 16.42 -12.12 -13.31
C PRO A 110 16.10 -12.27 -14.81
N LEU A 111 16.50 -13.35 -15.47
CA LEU A 111 16.36 -13.53 -16.93
C LEU A 111 14.89 -13.72 -17.38
N HIS A 112 14.00 -14.08 -16.46
CA HIS A 112 12.59 -14.36 -16.74
C HIS A 112 11.82 -13.19 -17.36
N MET A 113 12.27 -11.93 -17.16
CA MET A 113 11.64 -10.73 -17.72
C MET A 113 12.21 -10.33 -19.09
N LEU A 114 13.40 -10.85 -19.48
CA LEU A 114 14.09 -10.43 -20.71
C LEU A 114 13.27 -10.65 -21.98
N PRO A 115 12.54 -11.77 -22.20
CA PRO A 115 11.76 -11.96 -23.41
C PRO A 115 10.60 -10.97 -23.55
N GLY A 116 9.95 -10.59 -22.43
CA GLY A 116 8.93 -9.54 -22.40
C GLY A 116 9.51 -8.17 -22.75
N LEU A 117 10.63 -7.83 -22.13
CA LEU A 117 11.34 -6.58 -22.40
C LEU A 117 11.85 -6.52 -23.85
N GLY A 118 12.39 -7.62 -24.39
CA GLY A 118 12.89 -7.69 -25.76
C GLY A 118 11.81 -7.38 -26.83
N ARG A 119 10.54 -7.66 -26.50
CA ARG A 119 9.37 -7.39 -27.36
C ARG A 119 8.60 -6.12 -26.98
N TYR A 120 9.10 -5.29 -26.05
CA TYR A 120 8.39 -4.12 -25.55
C TYR A 120 8.49 -2.94 -26.55
N PRO A 121 7.42 -2.64 -27.33
CA PRO A 121 7.50 -1.75 -28.50
C PRO A 121 7.58 -0.26 -28.12
N PHE A 122 7.41 0.07 -26.85
CA PHE A 122 7.48 1.46 -26.37
C PHE A 122 8.91 1.95 -26.15
N LEU A 123 9.90 1.07 -26.28
CA LEU A 123 11.33 1.36 -26.21
C LEU A 123 12.02 0.92 -27.49
N SER A 124 13.01 1.70 -27.94
CA SER A 124 13.91 1.33 -29.03
C SER A 124 14.78 0.12 -28.62
N LEU A 125 15.36 -0.57 -29.60
CA LEU A 125 16.29 -1.69 -29.35
C LEU A 125 17.47 -1.28 -28.46
N ALA A 126 18.02 -0.09 -28.69
CA ALA A 126 19.14 0.45 -27.91
C ALA A 126 18.73 0.72 -26.46
N GLU A 127 17.50 1.24 -26.21
CA GLU A 127 16.99 1.46 -24.86
C GLU A 127 16.76 0.15 -24.13
N ARG A 128 16.14 -0.86 -24.79
CA ARG A 128 15.94 -2.20 -24.20
C ARG A 128 17.26 -2.84 -23.77
N ALA A 129 18.30 -2.76 -24.61
CA ALA A 129 19.62 -3.28 -24.28
C ALA A 129 20.23 -2.58 -23.06
N LYS A 130 20.03 -1.26 -22.94
CA LYS A 130 20.54 -0.46 -21.81
C LYS A 130 19.86 -0.77 -20.48
N VAL A 131 18.66 -1.35 -20.44
CA VAL A 131 17.94 -1.71 -19.19
C VAL A 131 18.73 -2.73 -18.36
N ALA A 132 19.50 -3.60 -18.98
CA ALA A 132 20.31 -4.59 -18.28
C ALA A 132 21.34 -3.95 -17.30
N ARG A 133 21.89 -2.79 -17.65
CA ARG A 133 22.92 -2.11 -16.83
C ARG A 133 22.42 -1.70 -15.45
N PRO A 134 21.32 -0.93 -15.29
CA PRO A 134 20.78 -0.61 -13.98
C PRO A 134 20.19 -1.84 -13.27
N ALA A 135 19.59 -2.80 -13.98
CA ALA A 135 19.07 -4.02 -13.38
C ALA A 135 20.18 -4.84 -12.69
N LEU A 136 21.35 -4.98 -13.32
CA LEU A 136 22.50 -5.63 -12.72
C LEU A 136 23.09 -4.81 -11.57
N ALA A 137 23.26 -3.48 -11.77
CA ALA A 137 23.80 -2.59 -10.74
C ALA A 137 22.90 -2.53 -9.48
N MET A 138 21.59 -2.68 -9.64
CA MET A 138 20.63 -2.68 -8.53
C MET A 138 20.92 -3.79 -7.52
N ARG A 139 21.49 -4.91 -7.93
CA ARG A 139 21.84 -6.03 -7.04
C ARG A 139 22.85 -5.62 -5.97
N PHE A 140 23.68 -4.60 -6.25
CA PHE A 140 24.72 -4.10 -5.35
C PHE A 140 24.28 -2.87 -4.54
N VAL A 141 23.08 -2.34 -4.76
CA VAL A 141 22.51 -1.29 -3.90
C VAL A 141 22.06 -1.93 -2.59
N ASP A 142 22.62 -1.50 -1.48
CA ASP A 142 22.13 -1.88 -0.16
C ASP A 142 21.01 -0.92 0.25
N PRO A 143 19.75 -1.40 0.41
CA PRO A 143 18.67 -0.55 0.87
C PRO A 143 18.83 -0.03 2.30
N ALA A 144 19.69 -0.66 3.11
CA ALA A 144 19.99 -0.23 4.48
C ALA A 144 21.09 0.86 4.54
N ASP A 145 21.77 1.11 3.43
CA ASP A 145 22.79 2.16 3.34
C ASP A 145 22.13 3.56 3.35
N PRO A 146 22.41 4.42 4.34
CA PRO A 146 21.90 5.79 4.35
C PRO A 146 22.27 6.60 3.10
N ALA A 147 23.42 6.31 2.46
CA ALA A 147 23.80 6.95 1.23
C ALA A 147 22.89 6.57 0.05
N ALA A 148 22.31 5.38 0.05
CA ALA A 148 21.29 5.01 -0.93
C ALA A 148 19.95 5.73 -0.66
N ASP A 149 19.58 5.92 0.61
CA ASP A 149 18.35 6.64 0.94
C ASP A 149 18.39 8.11 0.53
N THR A 150 19.52 8.77 0.59
CA THR A 150 19.68 10.18 0.20
C THR A 150 19.77 10.44 -1.31
N GLN A 151 19.82 9.38 -2.14
CA GLN A 151 19.87 9.49 -3.59
C GLN A 151 18.49 9.40 -4.23
N ARG A 152 18.26 10.19 -5.28
CA ARG A 152 17.08 10.03 -6.14
C ARG A 152 17.26 8.83 -7.08
N PHE A 153 16.22 8.01 -7.18
CA PHE A 153 16.21 6.86 -8.07
C PHE A 153 16.35 7.26 -9.55
N GLY A 154 15.65 8.32 -9.98
CA GLY A 154 15.75 8.83 -11.35
C GLY A 154 17.17 9.27 -11.73
N ASP A 155 17.87 9.99 -10.85
CA ASP A 155 19.26 10.39 -11.07
C ASP A 155 20.19 9.17 -11.16
N TRP A 156 19.95 8.18 -10.32
CA TRP A 156 20.71 6.93 -10.33
C TRP A 156 20.49 6.16 -11.64
N LEU A 157 19.28 6.13 -12.19
CA LEU A 157 18.95 5.55 -13.48
C LEU A 157 19.58 6.34 -14.63
N ALA A 158 19.49 7.67 -14.61
CA ALA A 158 20.05 8.55 -15.65
C ALA A 158 21.57 8.38 -15.78
N ARG A 159 22.29 8.34 -14.64
CA ARG A 159 23.74 8.07 -14.61
C ARG A 159 24.10 6.69 -15.19
N ARG A 160 23.15 5.77 -15.29
CA ARG A 160 23.31 4.43 -15.90
C ARG A 160 22.76 4.35 -17.32
N GLY A 161 22.53 5.52 -17.95
CA GLY A 161 22.17 5.63 -19.35
C GLY A 161 20.70 5.33 -19.65
N GLN A 162 19.82 5.43 -18.64
CA GLN A 162 18.39 5.33 -18.87
C GLN A 162 17.85 6.68 -19.34
N SER A 163 17.28 6.70 -20.57
CA SER A 163 16.63 7.88 -21.11
C SER A 163 15.38 8.21 -20.30
N GLU A 164 14.89 9.45 -20.40
CA GLU A 164 13.61 9.85 -19.83
C GLU A 164 12.49 8.94 -20.32
N ARG A 165 12.50 8.60 -21.62
CA ARG A 165 11.56 7.65 -22.20
C ARG A 165 11.57 6.30 -21.50
N THR A 166 12.77 5.74 -21.24
CA THR A 166 12.88 4.45 -20.56
C THR A 166 12.41 4.54 -19.11
N ARG A 167 12.69 5.65 -18.42
CA ARG A 167 12.23 5.85 -17.06
C ARG A 167 10.71 5.86 -16.99
N ARG A 168 10.06 6.70 -17.80
CA ARG A 168 8.59 6.84 -17.84
C ARG A 168 7.87 5.58 -18.34
N ALA A 169 8.33 4.99 -19.45
CA ALA A 169 7.62 3.89 -20.08
C ALA A 169 7.87 2.52 -19.45
N LEU A 170 8.88 2.37 -18.60
CA LEU A 170 9.21 1.08 -17.99
C LEU A 170 9.37 1.18 -16.46
N TRP A 171 10.28 2.02 -15.96
CA TRP A 171 10.59 2.05 -14.54
C TRP A 171 9.44 2.58 -13.70
N ASP A 172 8.72 3.61 -14.18
CA ASP A 172 7.60 4.23 -13.49
C ASP A 172 6.37 3.31 -13.38
N LEU A 173 6.19 2.37 -14.31
CA LEU A 173 5.14 1.36 -14.19
C LEU A 173 5.19 0.61 -12.84
N PHE A 174 6.40 0.41 -12.31
CA PHE A 174 6.60 -0.32 -11.06
C PHE A 174 6.86 0.61 -9.88
N SER A 175 7.73 1.62 -10.07
CA SER A 175 8.16 2.48 -8.98
C SER A 175 7.05 3.41 -8.50
N VAL A 176 6.31 4.05 -9.42
CA VAL A 176 5.21 4.95 -9.05
C VAL A 176 4.09 4.20 -8.34
N SER A 177 3.71 3.03 -8.87
CA SER A 177 2.65 2.21 -8.27
C SER A 177 3.02 1.65 -6.88
N ALA A 178 4.31 1.33 -6.66
CA ALA A 178 4.76 0.75 -5.40
C ALA A 178 5.17 1.78 -4.35
N LEU A 179 5.62 2.97 -4.77
CA LEU A 179 6.17 4.00 -3.90
C LEU A 179 5.26 5.23 -3.75
N ASN A 180 4.21 5.33 -4.56
CA ASN A 180 3.30 6.47 -4.57
C ASN A 180 4.03 7.83 -4.64
N ILE A 181 5.07 7.91 -5.46
CA ILE A 181 5.85 9.12 -5.76
C ILE A 181 6.38 8.99 -7.18
N ALA A 182 6.60 10.10 -7.88
CA ALA A 182 7.24 10.08 -9.20
C ALA A 182 8.59 9.33 -9.11
N GLY A 183 8.85 8.42 -10.05
CA GLY A 183 10.05 7.59 -9.99
C GLY A 183 11.34 8.38 -9.96
N ASP A 184 11.36 9.55 -10.63
CA ASP A 184 12.51 10.47 -10.61
C ASP A 184 12.78 11.06 -9.21
N ASP A 185 11.78 11.18 -8.36
CA ASP A 185 11.85 11.76 -7.01
C ASP A 185 11.90 10.73 -5.87
N ALA A 186 11.77 9.43 -6.20
CA ALA A 186 11.77 8.37 -5.20
C ALA A 186 13.14 8.15 -4.56
N SER A 187 13.17 7.72 -3.28
CA SER A 187 14.39 7.23 -2.63
C SER A 187 14.95 6.00 -3.38
N LEU A 188 16.25 6.02 -3.68
CA LEU A 188 16.91 4.87 -4.28
C LEU A 188 16.86 3.64 -3.36
N ALA A 189 16.98 3.81 -2.07
CA ALA A 189 16.89 2.71 -1.10
C ALA A 189 15.53 1.99 -1.19
N LEU A 190 14.42 2.75 -1.17
CA LEU A 190 13.07 2.18 -1.28
C LEU A 190 12.80 1.59 -2.67
N ALA A 191 13.26 2.25 -3.74
CA ALA A 191 13.20 1.69 -5.09
C ALA A 191 14.00 0.39 -5.21
N ALA A 192 15.15 0.29 -4.53
CA ALA A 192 15.95 -0.93 -4.51
C ALA A 192 15.21 -2.09 -3.83
N VAL A 193 14.47 -1.85 -2.76
CA VAL A 193 13.61 -2.88 -2.15
C VAL A 193 12.62 -3.41 -3.17
N VAL A 194 11.89 -2.53 -3.85
CA VAL A 194 10.87 -2.92 -4.86
C VAL A 194 11.50 -3.73 -6.00
N VAL A 195 12.57 -3.22 -6.60
CA VAL A 195 13.20 -3.84 -7.77
C VAL A 195 13.88 -5.17 -7.40
N LYS A 196 14.64 -5.19 -6.29
CA LYS A 196 15.36 -6.42 -5.87
C LYS A 196 14.41 -7.52 -5.45
N THR A 197 13.37 -7.21 -4.69
CA THR A 197 12.45 -8.23 -4.16
C THR A 197 11.38 -8.63 -5.18
N GLY A 198 10.83 -7.67 -5.92
CA GLY A 198 9.78 -7.92 -6.90
C GLY A 198 10.32 -8.42 -8.24
N LEU A 199 11.25 -7.67 -8.86
CA LEU A 199 11.63 -7.93 -10.26
C LEU A 199 12.88 -8.81 -10.42
N LEU A 200 13.86 -8.70 -9.51
CA LEU A 200 15.12 -9.43 -9.59
C LEU A 200 15.20 -10.64 -8.66
N GLY A 201 14.18 -10.84 -7.83
CA GLY A 201 14.07 -11.93 -6.87
C GLY A 201 13.66 -13.27 -7.48
N LYS A 202 12.94 -14.07 -6.70
CA LYS A 202 12.40 -15.37 -7.15
C LYS A 202 11.45 -15.19 -8.35
N ASN A 203 11.32 -16.22 -9.20
CA ASN A 203 10.51 -16.13 -10.41
C ASN A 203 9.07 -15.67 -10.20
N ASN A 204 8.43 -16.09 -9.11
CA ASN A 204 7.05 -15.73 -8.78
C ASN A 204 6.92 -14.47 -7.91
N ALA A 205 8.04 -13.78 -7.63
CA ALA A 205 8.05 -12.62 -6.74
C ALA A 205 7.22 -11.44 -7.29
N ALA A 206 7.19 -11.28 -8.62
CA ALA A 206 6.44 -10.23 -9.30
C ALA A 206 4.99 -10.62 -9.62
N ASP A 207 4.57 -11.88 -9.43
CA ASP A 207 3.21 -12.31 -9.78
C ASP A 207 2.18 -11.49 -9.02
N ILE A 208 1.23 -10.90 -9.77
CA ILE A 208 0.28 -9.94 -9.21
C ILE A 208 -0.87 -10.68 -8.55
N GLY A 209 -1.16 -10.31 -7.31
CA GLY A 209 -2.35 -10.70 -6.59
C GLY A 209 -3.39 -9.58 -6.62
N VAL A 210 -4.62 -9.94 -6.96
CA VAL A 210 -5.76 -9.03 -7.02
C VAL A 210 -6.84 -9.51 -6.05
N PRO A 211 -7.36 -8.65 -5.16
CA PRO A 211 -8.51 -8.98 -4.32
C PRO A 211 -9.72 -9.41 -5.15
N ALA A 212 -10.41 -10.45 -4.73
CA ALA A 212 -11.65 -10.94 -5.32
C ALA A 212 -12.90 -10.58 -4.49
N LEU A 213 -12.71 -9.95 -3.34
CA LEU A 213 -13.70 -9.35 -2.46
C LEU A 213 -13.40 -7.88 -2.23
N PRO A 214 -14.38 -7.09 -1.76
CA PRO A 214 -14.12 -5.75 -1.25
C PRO A 214 -13.07 -5.76 -0.15
N LEU A 215 -12.23 -4.71 -0.10
CA LEU A 215 -11.12 -4.63 0.86
C LEU A 215 -11.60 -4.62 2.32
N GLY A 216 -12.77 -4.04 2.58
CA GLY A 216 -13.40 -4.04 3.91
C GLY A 216 -13.66 -5.46 4.41
N GLU A 217 -14.26 -6.30 3.56
CA GLU A 217 -14.53 -7.71 3.88
C GLU A 217 -13.23 -8.50 4.04
N LEU A 218 -12.29 -8.30 3.11
CA LEU A 218 -11.02 -9.03 3.06
C LEU A 218 -10.15 -8.78 4.30
N HIS A 219 -10.20 -7.58 4.86
CA HIS A 219 -9.32 -7.15 5.96
C HIS A 219 -10.06 -6.82 7.25
N GLY A 220 -10.97 -5.83 7.18
CA GLY A 220 -11.64 -5.28 8.36
C GLY A 220 -12.56 -6.28 9.03
N ASP A 221 -13.51 -6.82 8.28
CA ASP A 221 -14.51 -7.75 8.79
C ASP A 221 -13.89 -9.10 9.18
N ALA A 222 -13.02 -9.63 8.32
CA ALA A 222 -12.27 -10.86 8.62
C ALA A 222 -11.35 -10.68 9.84
N GLY A 223 -10.68 -9.53 9.95
CA GLY A 223 -9.84 -9.19 11.11
C GLY A 223 -10.65 -9.10 12.41
N GLY A 224 -11.79 -8.39 12.37
CA GLY A 224 -12.71 -8.31 13.51
C GLY A 224 -13.25 -9.67 13.94
N THR A 225 -13.61 -10.51 12.97
CA THR A 225 -14.08 -11.87 13.21
C THR A 225 -13.01 -12.73 13.88
N LEU A 226 -11.77 -12.67 13.40
CA LEU A 226 -10.67 -13.45 14.00
C LEU A 226 -10.32 -12.93 15.41
N LEU A 227 -10.27 -11.61 15.61
CA LEU A 227 -10.01 -11.02 16.92
C LEU A 227 -11.08 -11.42 17.94
N ALA A 228 -12.37 -11.42 17.56
CA ALA A 228 -13.45 -11.90 18.43
C ALA A 228 -13.29 -13.39 18.80
N LYS A 229 -12.91 -14.25 17.83
CA LYS A 229 -12.63 -15.67 18.09
C LYS A 229 -11.44 -15.87 19.05
N LEU A 230 -10.47 -14.97 19.03
CA LEU A 230 -9.32 -14.99 19.94
C LEU A 230 -9.62 -14.35 21.31
N GLY A 231 -10.84 -13.88 21.54
CA GLY A 231 -11.25 -13.24 22.80
C GLY A 231 -10.79 -11.79 22.94
N ALA A 232 -10.27 -11.17 21.87
CA ALA A 232 -9.86 -9.78 21.91
C ALA A 232 -11.08 -8.85 21.86
N ARG A 233 -11.04 -7.75 22.62
CA ARG A 233 -12.05 -6.71 22.60
C ARG A 233 -11.77 -5.72 21.46
N VAL A 234 -12.75 -5.46 20.59
CA VAL A 234 -12.65 -4.45 19.55
C VAL A 234 -13.59 -3.30 19.85
N MET A 235 -13.07 -2.09 19.97
CA MET A 235 -13.81 -0.86 20.26
C MET A 235 -13.71 0.09 19.06
N MET A 236 -14.68 0.00 18.17
CA MET A 236 -14.82 0.92 17.02
C MET A 236 -15.47 2.24 17.46
N GLY A 237 -15.29 3.33 16.70
CA GLY A 237 -15.77 4.66 17.03
C GLY A 237 -15.08 5.26 18.28
N THR A 238 -13.99 4.65 18.75
CA THR A 238 -13.33 4.99 20.00
C THR A 238 -12.00 5.69 19.72
N LYS A 239 -12.00 7.01 19.78
CA LYS A 239 -10.81 7.84 19.58
C LYS A 239 -10.01 7.94 20.87
N VAL A 240 -8.73 7.59 20.83
CA VAL A 240 -7.76 7.86 21.92
C VAL A 240 -7.35 9.32 21.87
N ALA A 241 -7.38 9.97 23.02
CA ALA A 241 -6.98 11.38 23.20
C ALA A 241 -5.55 11.52 23.71
N ALA A 242 -5.12 10.65 24.64
CA ALA A 242 -3.77 10.64 25.19
C ALA A 242 -3.37 9.25 25.68
N ILE A 243 -2.05 9.01 25.77
CA ILE A 243 -1.45 7.84 26.41
C ILE A 243 -0.63 8.38 27.59
N GLU A 244 -1.06 8.09 28.80
CA GLU A 244 -0.42 8.56 30.03
C GLU A 244 0.32 7.38 30.70
N PRO A 245 1.63 7.51 30.96
CA PRO A 245 2.32 6.52 31.76
C PRO A 245 1.81 6.54 33.20
N GLY A 246 1.49 5.35 33.74
CA GLY A 246 1.18 5.13 35.15
C GLY A 246 2.40 4.69 35.95
N GLU A 247 2.21 4.39 37.24
CA GLU A 247 3.23 3.74 38.08
C GLU A 247 3.57 2.34 37.52
N THR A 248 2.54 1.64 37.06
CA THR A 248 2.66 0.38 36.32
C THR A 248 1.80 0.49 35.05
N GLY A 249 2.42 0.29 33.87
CA GLY A 249 1.69 0.32 32.61
C GLY A 249 1.25 1.73 32.16
N TYR A 250 0.06 1.81 31.58
CA TYR A 250 -0.44 2.98 30.89
C TYR A 250 -1.93 3.23 31.19
N ARG A 251 -2.31 4.50 31.23
CA ARG A 251 -3.69 4.96 31.22
C ARG A 251 -4.02 5.54 29.85
N ILE A 252 -4.96 4.96 29.15
CA ILE A 252 -5.39 5.37 27.81
C ILE A 252 -6.60 6.29 27.96
N GLN A 253 -6.40 7.58 27.75
CA GLN A 253 -7.47 8.57 27.76
C GLN A 253 -8.27 8.49 26.46
N LEU A 254 -9.57 8.32 26.57
CA LEU A 254 -10.49 8.34 25.43
C LEU A 254 -11.03 9.74 25.22
N ALA A 255 -11.32 10.10 23.97
CA ALA A 255 -11.98 11.38 23.66
C ALA A 255 -13.39 11.45 24.28
N GLN A 256 -14.04 10.31 24.47
CA GLN A 256 -15.33 10.13 25.11
C GLN A 256 -15.32 8.83 25.90
N GLY A 257 -15.90 8.81 27.10
CA GLY A 257 -15.97 7.65 27.96
C GLY A 257 -14.86 7.57 29.01
N GLU A 258 -14.86 6.48 29.78
CA GLU A 258 -13.91 6.25 30.86
C GLU A 258 -12.54 5.81 30.29
N PRO A 259 -11.43 6.23 30.94
CA PRO A 259 -10.12 5.79 30.52
C PRO A 259 -9.92 4.29 30.72
N LEU A 260 -9.04 3.71 29.91
CA LEU A 260 -8.67 2.29 30.00
C LEU A 260 -7.27 2.15 30.60
N ALA A 261 -7.09 1.16 31.47
CA ALA A 261 -5.79 0.75 31.96
C ALA A 261 -5.22 -0.37 31.08
N ALA A 262 -3.93 -0.29 30.74
CA ALA A 262 -3.22 -1.31 29.99
C ALA A 262 -1.79 -1.48 30.53
N ASP A 263 -1.28 -2.72 30.56
CA ASP A 263 0.10 -2.99 30.91
C ASP A 263 1.07 -2.55 29.80
N ALA A 264 0.58 -2.59 28.56
CA ALA A 264 1.37 -2.21 27.39
C ALA A 264 0.50 -1.64 26.25
N VAL A 265 1.15 -0.93 25.33
CA VAL A 265 0.50 -0.23 24.23
C VAL A 265 1.22 -0.48 22.91
N VAL A 266 0.46 -0.81 21.87
CA VAL A 266 0.88 -0.73 20.48
C VAL A 266 0.22 0.50 19.85
N LEU A 267 1.01 1.50 19.49
CA LEU A 267 0.52 2.70 18.79
C LEU A 267 0.64 2.47 17.26
N ALA A 268 -0.49 2.14 16.63
CA ALA A 268 -0.60 1.69 15.23
C ALA A 268 -1.39 2.67 14.36
N VAL A 269 -1.21 3.97 14.57
CA VAL A 269 -1.84 5.04 13.79
C VAL A 269 -0.84 5.73 12.85
N PRO A 270 -1.28 6.47 11.82
CA PRO A 270 -0.39 7.26 10.96
C PRO A 270 0.50 8.23 11.76
N HIS A 271 1.69 8.54 11.24
CA HIS A 271 2.72 9.33 11.95
C HIS A 271 2.20 10.67 12.49
N GLU A 272 1.35 11.38 11.75
CA GLU A 272 0.77 12.66 12.19
C GLU A 272 -0.23 12.49 13.36
N LYS A 273 -0.82 11.31 13.48
CA LYS A 273 -1.72 10.99 14.59
C LYS A 273 -0.97 10.35 15.75
N ALA A 274 0.18 9.74 15.47
CA ALA A 274 1.06 9.17 16.49
C ALA A 274 1.80 10.25 17.29
N ALA A 275 2.31 11.29 16.61
CA ALA A 275 3.11 12.33 17.23
C ALA A 275 2.47 12.97 18.50
N PRO A 276 1.20 13.41 18.48
CA PRO A 276 0.58 13.99 19.69
C PRO A 276 0.24 12.94 20.77
N LEU A 277 0.31 11.66 20.47
CA LEU A 277 0.02 10.57 21.42
C LEU A 277 1.26 10.02 22.10
N ILE A 278 2.45 10.37 21.64
CA ILE A 278 3.71 9.89 22.23
C ILE A 278 3.94 10.56 23.59
N PRO A 279 4.01 9.77 24.69
CA PRO A 279 4.31 10.32 25.99
C PRO A 279 5.74 10.89 26.04
N ALA A 280 5.93 11.94 26.85
CA ALA A 280 7.24 12.51 27.08
C ALA A 280 8.26 11.44 27.53
N GLY A 281 9.48 11.50 26.99
CA GLY A 281 10.55 10.56 27.28
C GLY A 281 10.42 9.17 26.62
N ALA A 282 9.39 8.94 25.79
CA ALA A 282 9.28 7.69 25.01
C ALA A 282 10.21 7.68 23.80
N LEU A 283 10.43 8.84 23.20
CA LEU A 283 11.37 9.08 22.09
C LEU A 283 11.97 10.48 22.27
N PRO A 284 13.14 10.75 21.69
CA PRO A 284 13.68 12.10 21.62
C PRO A 284 12.68 13.04 20.91
N GLU A 285 12.45 14.22 21.46
CA GLU A 285 11.50 15.20 20.88
C GLU A 285 11.82 15.54 19.42
N GLN A 286 13.10 15.64 19.07
CA GLN A 286 13.57 15.87 17.72
C GLN A 286 13.16 14.75 16.75
N THR A 287 13.14 13.51 17.22
CA THR A 287 12.67 12.35 16.41
C THR A 287 11.18 12.49 16.11
N VAL A 288 10.37 12.79 17.13
CA VAL A 288 8.91 12.96 16.95
C VAL A 288 8.59 14.17 16.07
N ALA A 289 9.28 15.29 16.28
CA ALA A 289 9.15 16.48 15.44
C ALA A 289 9.58 16.20 13.99
N GLY A 290 10.60 15.41 13.79
CA GLY A 290 11.10 15.00 12.47
C GLY A 290 10.08 14.22 11.63
N TRP A 291 9.09 13.57 12.24
CA TRP A 291 8.06 12.83 11.50
C TRP A 291 7.21 13.73 10.58
N ALA A 292 7.11 15.01 10.86
CA ALA A 292 6.48 15.98 9.96
C ALA A 292 7.17 16.00 8.58
N GLY A 293 8.47 15.73 8.53
CA GLY A 293 9.25 15.64 7.30
C GLY A 293 8.93 14.42 6.43
N LEU A 294 8.24 13.39 6.96
CA LEU A 294 7.74 12.29 6.16
C LEU A 294 6.68 12.77 5.15
N GLY A 295 5.94 13.82 5.45
CA GLY A 295 4.91 14.37 4.58
C GLY A 295 3.83 13.35 4.22
N ALA A 296 3.16 13.59 3.10
CA ALA A 296 2.15 12.67 2.57
C ALA A 296 2.15 12.69 1.04
N SER A 297 1.74 11.59 0.43
CA SER A 297 1.51 11.48 -1.00
C SER A 297 0.09 10.99 -1.26
N PRO A 298 -0.69 11.70 -2.10
CA PRO A 298 -2.07 11.34 -2.38
C PRO A 298 -2.20 10.23 -3.41
N ILE A 299 -3.31 9.49 -3.31
CA ILE A 299 -3.84 8.63 -4.37
C ILE A 299 -5.23 9.15 -4.74
N VAL A 300 -5.49 9.27 -6.02
CA VAL A 300 -6.80 9.63 -6.57
C VAL A 300 -7.32 8.46 -7.39
N ASN A 301 -8.56 8.04 -7.14
CA ASN A 301 -9.22 7.07 -7.99
C ASN A 301 -10.37 7.73 -8.71
N VAL A 302 -10.37 7.59 -10.04
CA VAL A 302 -11.46 8.00 -10.92
C VAL A 302 -12.29 6.76 -11.22
N HIS A 303 -13.59 6.88 -11.02
CA HIS A 303 -14.55 5.80 -11.18
C HIS A 303 -15.51 6.12 -12.30
N VAL A 304 -15.65 5.20 -13.26
CA VAL A 304 -16.50 5.39 -14.45
C VAL A 304 -17.35 4.14 -14.63
N ILE A 305 -18.66 4.33 -14.77
CA ILE A 305 -19.60 3.26 -15.12
C ILE A 305 -20.11 3.51 -16.52
N TYR A 306 -19.88 2.53 -17.41
CA TYR A 306 -20.35 2.53 -18.78
C TYR A 306 -21.62 1.68 -18.94
N ASP A 307 -22.45 2.02 -19.90
CA ASP A 307 -23.67 1.29 -20.25
C ASP A 307 -23.38 -0.10 -20.88
N ARG A 308 -22.13 -0.36 -21.23
CA ARG A 308 -21.66 -1.60 -21.85
C ARG A 308 -20.20 -1.93 -21.49
N PRO A 309 -19.74 -3.17 -21.74
CA PRO A 309 -18.34 -3.53 -21.58
C PRO A 309 -17.45 -2.77 -22.58
N VAL A 310 -16.38 -2.17 -22.05
CA VAL A 310 -15.36 -1.42 -22.83
C VAL A 310 -13.96 -2.01 -22.68
N MET A 311 -13.76 -2.88 -21.70
CA MET A 311 -12.50 -3.55 -21.40
C MET A 311 -12.74 -5.03 -21.04
N ASP A 312 -11.97 -5.95 -21.61
CA ASP A 312 -12.09 -7.42 -21.40
C ASP A 312 -11.09 -7.96 -20.38
N LEU A 313 -10.18 -7.12 -19.86
CA LEU A 313 -9.12 -7.53 -18.94
C LEU A 313 -9.47 -7.14 -17.52
N PRO A 314 -9.03 -7.90 -16.51
CA PRO A 314 -9.27 -7.56 -15.11
C PRO A 314 -8.54 -6.27 -14.69
N PHE A 315 -7.41 -5.98 -15.33
CA PHE A 315 -6.68 -4.72 -15.19
C PHE A 315 -5.71 -4.50 -16.36
N VAL A 316 -5.37 -3.25 -16.59
CA VAL A 316 -4.34 -2.82 -17.55
C VAL A 316 -3.54 -1.66 -16.97
N ALA A 317 -2.29 -1.51 -17.41
CA ALA A 317 -1.49 -0.31 -17.20
C ALA A 317 -1.51 0.58 -18.44
N ALA A 318 -1.37 1.89 -18.27
CA ALA A 318 -1.22 2.82 -19.37
C ALA A 318 0.06 3.66 -19.24
N ILE A 319 0.59 4.08 -20.37
CA ILE A 319 1.70 5.03 -20.47
C ILE A 319 1.35 6.09 -21.53
N ASP A 320 2.05 7.22 -21.49
CA ASP A 320 1.78 8.35 -22.43
C ASP A 320 0.33 8.84 -22.35
N SER A 321 -0.31 8.70 -21.21
CA SER A 321 -1.69 9.02 -20.89
C SER A 321 -1.79 9.57 -19.47
N PRO A 322 -2.80 10.38 -19.11
CA PRO A 322 -3.08 10.69 -17.72
C PRO A 322 -3.55 9.46 -16.93
N VAL A 323 -4.06 8.45 -17.61
CA VAL A 323 -4.43 7.15 -17.03
C VAL A 323 -3.16 6.38 -16.66
N GLN A 324 -3.13 5.79 -15.45
CA GLN A 324 -2.02 4.95 -15.00
C GLN A 324 -2.42 3.47 -14.96
N TRP A 325 -3.35 3.11 -14.09
CA TRP A 325 -3.87 1.74 -13.97
C TRP A 325 -5.39 1.75 -14.01
N VAL A 326 -5.97 0.82 -14.75
CA VAL A 326 -7.42 0.62 -14.85
C VAL A 326 -7.76 -0.77 -14.37
N PHE A 327 -8.78 -0.87 -13.52
CA PHE A 327 -9.29 -2.11 -12.94
C PHE A 327 -10.77 -2.28 -13.25
N ASP A 328 -11.18 -3.48 -13.68
CA ASP A 328 -12.59 -3.85 -13.75
C ASP A 328 -13.10 -4.17 -12.33
N ARG A 329 -14.04 -3.38 -11.85
CA ARG A 329 -14.65 -3.52 -10.53
C ARG A 329 -16.09 -4.00 -10.57
N THR A 330 -16.63 -4.26 -11.76
CA THR A 330 -18.04 -4.59 -12.01
C THR A 330 -18.57 -5.64 -11.03
N ARG A 331 -17.90 -6.79 -10.95
CA ARG A 331 -18.34 -7.89 -10.11
C ARG A 331 -18.15 -7.62 -8.62
N ILE A 332 -17.01 -7.02 -8.22
CA ILE A 332 -16.63 -6.86 -6.82
C ILE A 332 -17.45 -5.74 -6.15
N SER A 333 -17.86 -4.73 -6.92
CA SER A 333 -18.65 -3.61 -6.41
C SER A 333 -20.11 -3.97 -6.14
N GLY A 334 -20.59 -5.13 -6.61
CA GLY A 334 -22.01 -5.47 -6.54
C GLY A 334 -22.88 -4.63 -7.48
N LEU A 335 -22.32 -4.15 -8.61
CA LEU A 335 -23.07 -3.38 -9.60
C LEU A 335 -24.25 -4.20 -10.14
N ASP A 336 -25.46 -3.81 -9.76
CA ASP A 336 -26.73 -4.43 -10.20
C ASP A 336 -27.32 -3.69 -11.39
N LYS A 337 -26.57 -3.63 -12.48
CA LYS A 337 -27.00 -3.08 -13.78
C LYS A 337 -26.52 -4.03 -14.88
N PRO A 338 -27.37 -4.96 -15.36
CA PRO A 338 -26.97 -5.90 -16.40
C PRO A 338 -26.37 -5.22 -17.64
N GLY A 339 -25.27 -5.74 -18.14
CA GLY A 339 -24.58 -5.20 -19.31
C GLY A 339 -23.68 -3.99 -19.05
N HIS A 340 -23.75 -3.34 -17.91
CA HIS A 340 -22.87 -2.23 -17.56
C HIS A 340 -21.48 -2.72 -17.13
N GLN A 341 -20.48 -1.85 -17.23
CA GLN A 341 -19.14 -2.11 -16.71
C GLN A 341 -18.65 -0.95 -15.83
N TYR A 342 -18.12 -1.29 -14.67
CA TYR A 342 -17.53 -0.33 -13.74
C TYR A 342 -16.01 -0.43 -13.78
N LEU A 343 -15.35 0.64 -14.24
CA LEU A 343 -13.90 0.80 -14.25
C LEU A 343 -13.44 1.74 -13.15
N ALA A 344 -12.39 1.35 -12.42
CA ALA A 344 -11.69 2.20 -11.48
C ALA A 344 -10.28 2.49 -12.00
N ILE A 345 -9.96 3.75 -12.16
CA ILE A 345 -8.65 4.25 -12.57
C ILE A 345 -7.91 4.67 -11.31
N SER A 346 -6.76 4.05 -11.03
CA SER A 346 -5.93 4.39 -9.87
C SER A 346 -4.75 5.25 -10.31
N LEU A 347 -4.60 6.41 -9.66
CA LEU A 347 -3.58 7.40 -9.93
C LEU A 347 -2.72 7.55 -8.67
N SER A 348 -1.49 7.07 -8.73
CA SER A 348 -0.46 7.26 -7.70
C SER A 348 0.32 8.55 -7.96
N ALA A 349 0.99 9.09 -6.92
CA ALA A 349 1.68 10.38 -6.98
C ALA A 349 0.76 11.49 -7.52
N ALA A 350 -0.48 11.49 -7.06
CA ALA A 350 -1.58 12.24 -7.65
C ALA A 350 -1.71 13.68 -7.09
N ASP A 351 -0.59 14.32 -6.72
CA ASP A 351 -0.57 15.67 -6.15
C ASP A 351 -1.33 16.66 -7.05
N GLN A 352 -1.16 16.59 -8.35
CA GLN A 352 -1.81 17.45 -9.35
C GLN A 352 -3.34 17.26 -9.41
N TYR A 353 -3.86 16.10 -8.99
CA TYR A 353 -5.28 15.76 -9.06
C TYR A 353 -6.00 15.86 -7.71
N ALA A 354 -5.25 16.06 -6.62
CA ALA A 354 -5.78 15.99 -5.27
C ALA A 354 -6.88 17.02 -5.00
N ASP A 355 -6.80 18.19 -5.64
CA ASP A 355 -7.75 19.30 -5.50
C ASP A 355 -8.51 19.64 -6.78
N THR A 356 -8.22 18.95 -7.89
CA THR A 356 -8.88 19.18 -9.19
C THR A 356 -10.38 18.88 -9.09
N PRO A 357 -11.28 19.75 -9.55
CA PRO A 357 -12.72 19.53 -9.56
C PRO A 357 -13.11 18.25 -10.32
N VAL A 358 -14.20 17.60 -9.88
CA VAL A 358 -14.65 16.32 -10.50
C VAL A 358 -14.98 16.52 -11.97
N ALA A 359 -15.59 17.65 -12.34
CA ALA A 359 -15.94 17.94 -13.74
C ALA A 359 -14.69 18.03 -14.64
N GLU A 360 -13.64 18.69 -14.19
CA GLU A 360 -12.36 18.78 -14.92
C GLU A 360 -11.68 17.41 -15.06
N LEU A 361 -11.75 16.58 -14.02
CA LEU A 361 -11.27 15.21 -14.12
C LEU A 361 -12.09 14.38 -15.10
N GLN A 362 -13.40 14.58 -15.16
CA GLN A 362 -14.25 13.92 -16.15
C GLN A 362 -13.90 14.33 -17.57
N GLU A 363 -13.73 15.64 -17.81
CA GLU A 363 -13.32 16.18 -19.12
C GLU A 363 -11.94 15.64 -19.56
N GLN A 364 -11.04 15.38 -18.63
CA GLN A 364 -9.72 14.84 -18.92
C GLN A 364 -9.70 13.32 -19.10
N PHE A 365 -10.37 12.58 -18.20
CA PHE A 365 -10.21 11.12 -18.12
C PHE A 365 -11.16 10.36 -19.06
N VAL A 366 -12.36 10.87 -19.38
CA VAL A 366 -13.29 10.18 -20.28
C VAL A 366 -12.71 10.11 -21.70
N PRO A 367 -12.20 11.20 -22.32
CA PRO A 367 -11.52 11.10 -23.61
C PRO A 367 -10.26 10.22 -23.57
N ALA A 368 -9.45 10.33 -22.51
CA ALA A 368 -8.24 9.52 -22.36
C ALA A 368 -8.54 8.01 -22.27
N LEU A 369 -9.67 7.63 -21.67
CA LEU A 369 -10.13 6.23 -21.68
C LEU A 369 -10.58 5.80 -23.10
N ALA A 370 -11.24 6.65 -23.87
CA ALA A 370 -11.62 6.34 -25.24
C ALA A 370 -10.41 6.14 -26.16
N GLU A 371 -9.31 6.88 -25.95
CA GLU A 371 -8.05 6.66 -26.67
C GLU A 371 -7.41 5.30 -26.35
N LEU A 372 -7.57 4.78 -25.11
CA LEU A 372 -7.04 3.51 -24.67
C LEU A 372 -7.97 2.32 -24.96
N PHE A 373 -9.28 2.57 -24.93
CA PHE A 373 -10.34 1.59 -25.14
C PHE A 373 -11.31 2.12 -26.19
N PRO A 374 -11.14 1.81 -27.48
CA PRO A 374 -12.01 2.34 -28.54
C PRO A 374 -13.51 2.13 -28.28
N ALA A 375 -13.89 1.02 -27.66
CA ALA A 375 -15.28 0.76 -27.28
C ALA A 375 -15.83 1.78 -26.25
N ALA A 376 -14.98 2.46 -25.51
CA ALA A 376 -15.42 3.53 -24.59
C ALA A 376 -15.83 4.81 -25.32
N GLY A 377 -15.36 5.00 -26.58
CA GLY A 377 -15.77 6.12 -27.41
C GLY A 377 -17.22 6.05 -27.86
N ASP A 378 -17.77 4.83 -27.97
CA ASP A 378 -19.16 4.56 -28.38
C ASP A 378 -20.07 4.23 -27.20
N ALA A 379 -19.54 4.18 -25.98
CA ALA A 379 -20.28 3.84 -24.76
C ALA A 379 -20.75 5.10 -24.03
N GLU A 380 -21.92 5.03 -23.42
CA GLU A 380 -22.42 6.10 -22.56
C GLU A 380 -21.81 5.98 -21.14
N VAL A 381 -21.31 7.09 -20.62
CA VAL A 381 -20.90 7.19 -19.21
C VAL A 381 -22.14 7.44 -18.37
N THR A 382 -22.61 6.42 -17.66
CA THR A 382 -23.81 6.51 -16.81
C THR A 382 -23.52 7.08 -15.43
N GLU A 383 -22.31 6.89 -14.91
CA GLU A 383 -21.86 7.49 -13.66
C GLU A 383 -20.37 7.83 -13.74
N PHE A 384 -19.99 8.95 -13.10
CA PHE A 384 -18.61 9.38 -12.90
C PHE A 384 -18.46 9.96 -11.50
N PHE A 385 -17.50 9.46 -10.76
CA PHE A 385 -17.15 10.00 -9.46
C PHE A 385 -15.67 9.79 -9.13
N VAL A 386 -15.21 10.46 -8.06
CA VAL A 386 -13.79 10.45 -7.69
C VAL A 386 -13.65 10.22 -6.20
N THR A 387 -12.73 9.35 -5.81
CA THR A 387 -12.30 9.19 -4.42
C THR A 387 -10.86 9.68 -4.27
N ARG A 388 -10.57 10.31 -3.12
CA ARG A 388 -9.27 10.92 -2.84
C ARG A 388 -8.78 10.47 -1.47
N GLU A 389 -7.67 9.75 -1.47
CA GLU A 389 -6.92 9.52 -0.24
C GLU A 389 -5.73 10.49 -0.23
N ARG A 390 -5.90 11.64 0.42
CA ARG A 390 -4.90 12.72 0.43
C ARG A 390 -3.62 12.35 1.15
N ARG A 391 -3.67 11.35 2.01
CA ARG A 391 -2.59 10.86 2.86
C ARG A 391 -2.48 9.34 2.74
N ALA A 392 -2.38 8.89 1.49
CA ALA A 392 -2.37 7.45 1.19
C ALA A 392 -1.10 6.78 1.72
N THR A 393 0.06 7.44 1.56
CA THR A 393 1.37 7.01 2.06
C THR A 393 2.13 8.22 2.61
N PHE A 394 3.19 8.00 3.40
CA PHE A 394 4.19 9.04 3.54
C PHE A 394 4.89 9.28 2.18
N ARG A 395 5.51 10.45 2.00
CA ARG A 395 6.25 10.75 0.76
C ARG A 395 7.60 10.03 0.77
N GLN A 396 7.72 9.02 -0.05
CA GLN A 396 8.86 8.09 -0.10
C GLN A 396 10.07 8.68 -0.85
N ALA A 397 10.39 9.94 -0.51
CA ALA A 397 11.47 10.73 -1.08
C ALA A 397 12.84 10.41 -0.43
N PRO A 398 13.95 10.85 -1.04
CA PRO A 398 15.28 10.77 -0.45
C PRO A 398 15.33 11.34 0.96
N GLY A 399 16.01 10.62 1.87
CA GLY A 399 16.13 10.98 3.29
C GLY A 399 14.95 10.55 4.16
N SER A 400 13.85 10.04 3.59
CA SER A 400 12.70 9.59 4.36
C SER A 400 13.02 8.42 5.29
N GLY A 401 13.97 7.56 4.93
CA GLY A 401 14.39 6.42 5.75
C GLY A 401 14.91 6.83 7.13
N ALA A 402 15.69 7.93 7.19
CA ALA A 402 16.23 8.45 8.43
C ALA A 402 15.15 8.99 9.41
N LEU A 403 13.97 9.33 8.90
CA LEU A 403 12.85 9.82 9.70
C LEU A 403 11.95 8.70 10.24
N ARG A 404 12.11 7.48 9.77
CA ARG A 404 11.28 6.33 10.13
C ARG A 404 11.76 5.70 11.43
N PRO A 405 10.94 5.70 12.50
CA PRO A 405 11.34 5.09 13.77
C PRO A 405 11.27 3.57 13.70
N LYS A 406 12.05 2.91 14.54
CA LYS A 406 11.88 1.48 14.84
C LYS A 406 10.64 1.25 15.70
N ALA A 407 10.20 -0.01 15.82
CA ALA A 407 9.05 -0.36 16.66
C ALA A 407 9.29 -0.05 18.16
N ALA A 408 10.51 -0.20 18.66
CA ALA A 408 10.85 0.02 20.05
C ALA A 408 10.86 1.52 20.41
N THR A 409 10.38 1.85 21.62
CA THR A 409 10.58 3.15 22.26
C THR A 409 11.46 3.01 23.51
N ALA A 410 11.88 4.14 24.08
CA ALA A 410 12.63 4.13 25.36
C ALA A 410 11.72 3.78 26.57
N ARG A 411 10.39 3.86 26.40
CA ARG A 411 9.46 3.47 27.47
C ARG A 411 9.10 1.99 27.37
N PRO A 412 9.39 1.20 28.41
CA PRO A 412 8.96 -0.20 28.44
C PRO A 412 7.46 -0.35 28.21
N GLY A 413 7.05 -1.33 27.42
CA GLY A 413 5.64 -1.60 27.15
C GLY A 413 4.98 -0.67 26.12
N LEU A 414 5.68 0.32 25.55
CA LEU A 414 5.17 1.14 24.45
C LEU A 414 5.95 0.84 23.17
N VAL A 415 5.22 0.45 22.12
CA VAL A 415 5.80 0.17 20.80
C VAL A 415 5.01 0.85 19.68
N LEU A 416 5.68 1.10 18.56
CA LEU A 416 5.11 1.71 17.36
C LEU A 416 4.84 0.66 16.29
N ALA A 417 3.75 0.84 15.55
CA ALA A 417 3.45 0.10 14.34
C ALA A 417 2.88 1.04 13.26
N GLY A 418 2.94 0.63 12.02
CA GLY A 418 2.49 1.37 10.85
C GLY A 418 3.52 1.25 9.73
N ALA A 419 3.09 1.28 8.48
CA ALA A 419 3.98 1.14 7.33
C ALA A 419 5.02 2.28 7.24
N TRP A 420 4.77 3.39 7.94
CA TRP A 420 5.69 4.52 8.09
C TRP A 420 6.87 4.25 9.06
N THR A 421 6.82 3.16 9.87
CA THR A 421 7.95 2.76 10.72
C THR A 421 9.03 2.04 9.90
N ASP A 422 10.26 1.97 10.42
CA ASP A 422 11.36 1.31 9.74
C ASP A 422 11.19 -0.22 9.76
N THR A 423 10.62 -0.74 8.69
CA THR A 423 10.40 -2.18 8.45
C THR A 423 11.33 -2.74 7.38
N GLY A 424 12.19 -1.92 6.80
CA GLY A 424 12.96 -2.25 5.60
C GLY A 424 12.09 -2.34 4.33
N TRP A 425 10.80 -1.96 4.40
CA TRP A 425 9.85 -1.97 3.27
C TRP A 425 9.27 -0.59 3.01
N PRO A 426 8.81 -0.32 1.76
CA PRO A 426 8.01 0.86 1.43
C PRO A 426 6.70 0.91 2.20
N ASP A 427 6.02 2.06 2.15
CA ASP A 427 4.66 2.24 2.70
C ASP A 427 3.64 1.51 1.84
N THR A 428 3.42 0.25 2.19
CA THR A 428 2.56 -0.69 1.48
C THR A 428 1.81 -1.58 2.49
N MET A 429 0.84 -2.38 2.01
CA MET A 429 0.18 -3.40 2.84
C MET A 429 1.20 -4.37 3.47
N GLU A 430 2.22 -4.77 2.71
CA GLU A 430 3.31 -5.62 3.23
C GLU A 430 4.07 -4.92 4.36
N GLY A 431 4.43 -3.63 4.17
CA GLY A 431 5.09 -2.81 5.19
C GLY A 431 4.24 -2.67 6.45
N ALA A 432 2.92 -2.46 6.31
CA ALA A 432 2.01 -2.36 7.43
C ALA A 432 1.94 -3.67 8.24
N VAL A 433 1.79 -4.81 7.57
CA VAL A 433 1.74 -6.13 8.23
C VAL A 433 3.07 -6.44 8.93
N ARG A 434 4.21 -6.19 8.26
CA ARG A 434 5.55 -6.34 8.87
C ARG A 434 5.71 -5.51 10.12
N SER A 435 5.25 -4.28 10.10
CA SER A 435 5.32 -3.40 11.26
C SER A 435 4.51 -3.91 12.45
N GLY A 436 3.30 -4.43 12.19
CA GLY A 436 2.47 -5.05 13.22
C GLY A 436 3.12 -6.28 13.86
N LEU A 437 3.71 -7.15 13.02
CA LEU A 437 4.48 -8.31 13.50
C LEU A 437 5.72 -7.91 14.31
N ALA A 438 6.46 -6.90 13.85
CA ALA A 438 7.64 -6.39 14.54
C ALA A 438 7.28 -5.77 15.90
N ALA A 439 6.20 -4.98 15.95
CA ALA A 439 5.70 -4.38 17.19
C ALA A 439 5.27 -5.47 18.19
N ALA A 440 4.53 -6.48 17.75
CA ALA A 440 4.12 -7.60 18.61
C ALA A 440 5.32 -8.39 19.12
N ALA A 441 6.32 -8.66 18.27
CA ALA A 441 7.54 -9.36 18.69
C ALA A 441 8.34 -8.56 19.71
N GLN A 442 8.53 -7.25 19.46
CA GLN A 442 9.22 -6.33 20.37
C GLN A 442 8.53 -6.25 21.74
N LEU A 443 7.19 -6.16 21.73
CA LEU A 443 6.43 -6.09 22.98
C LEU A 443 6.54 -7.37 23.79
N LYS A 444 6.45 -8.53 23.16
CA LYS A 444 6.64 -9.83 23.82
C LYS A 444 8.03 -9.95 24.47
N ALA A 445 9.07 -9.50 23.78
CA ALA A 445 10.43 -9.51 24.31
C ALA A 445 10.55 -8.60 25.55
N SER A 446 9.99 -7.39 25.50
CA SER A 446 10.04 -6.45 26.63
C SER A 446 9.27 -6.93 27.85
N LEU A 447 8.07 -7.50 27.69
CA LEU A 447 7.26 -8.04 28.78
C LEU A 447 7.93 -9.25 29.46
N SER A 448 8.62 -10.09 28.72
CA SER A 448 9.38 -11.22 29.26
C SER A 448 10.55 -10.77 30.14
N THR A 449 11.13 -9.60 29.85
CA THR A 449 12.26 -9.03 30.60
C THR A 449 11.80 -8.35 31.91
N ILE A 450 10.57 -7.82 31.93
CA ILE A 450 10.02 -7.12 33.12
C ILE A 450 9.45 -8.11 34.14
N GLY A 451 9.44 -9.42 33.87
CA GLY A 451 8.98 -10.45 34.81
C GLY A 451 7.45 -10.52 34.98
N VAL A 452 6.69 -9.98 34.07
CA VAL A 452 5.22 -10.19 33.98
C VAL A 452 5.00 -11.66 33.59
N PRO A 453 4.28 -12.48 34.39
CA PRO A 453 4.05 -13.89 34.05
C PRO A 453 3.37 -14.05 32.68
N LYS A 454 3.81 -15.07 31.96
CA LYS A 454 3.20 -15.47 30.67
C LYS A 454 1.77 -15.94 30.84
#